data_1af639916ffaa9ee327ac0b7c6594615
#
_entry.id   1af639916ffaa9ee327ac0b7c6594615
#
_cell.length_a   1.000
_cell.length_b   1.000
_cell.length_c   1.000
_cell.angle_alpha   90.00
_cell.angle_beta   90.00
_cell.angle_gamma   90.00
#
_symmetry.space_group_name_H-M   'P 1'
#
loop_
_entity.id
_entity.type
_entity.pdbx_description
1 polymer ?
#
loop_
_entity_poly.entity_id
_entity_poly.type
_entity_poly.pdbx_seq_one_letter_code
_entity_poly.pdbx_strand_id
1 'polypeptide(L)'
;HPTSSYWVLAEVIQRLSHQDYREFIARRIIQPLQLEGFRLGAPLAQQGGINTVRTVGSPASGEELAACFGTQAGALETAEHSMLHLMNDPQVRALGVPGGGAVTTAAHVALFYQALLHNPGNLWDPGILRDATTNIRAAHPDPVGSYPANRSLGLIIQGDDGFGGRRGMGSRHTAAASFGHHGAGGQVAWADPVSGISFCFLTDSLDANAVRVAQRGPLLSDLAGLCALDCKP
;
A
#
# COMPACT_ATOMS: atom_id res chain seq x y z
N HIS A 1 -4.04 12.68 -8.35
CA HIS A 1 -3.10 11.54 -8.34
C HIS A 1 -2.51 11.39 -6.94
N PRO A 2 -2.32 10.18 -6.43
CA PRO A 2 -1.84 9.98 -5.05
C PRO A 2 -0.52 10.72 -4.75
N THR A 3 0.44 10.70 -5.66
CA THR A 3 1.72 11.38 -5.47
C THR A 3 1.56 12.88 -5.18
N SER A 4 0.78 13.59 -5.97
CA SER A 4 0.57 15.04 -5.77
C SER A 4 -0.16 15.35 -4.48
N SER A 5 -1.19 14.56 -4.14
CA SER A 5 -1.98 14.75 -2.91
C SER A 5 -1.14 14.55 -1.65
N TYR A 6 -0.25 13.58 -1.65
CA TYR A 6 0.63 13.33 -0.50
C TYR A 6 1.67 14.44 -0.31
N TRP A 7 2.13 15.11 -1.37
CA TRP A 7 2.96 16.31 -1.23
C TRP A 7 2.21 17.46 -0.57
N VAL A 8 0.93 17.65 -0.90
CA VAL A 8 0.07 18.63 -0.20
C VAL A 8 -0.07 18.29 1.27
N LEU A 9 -0.30 17.02 1.62
CA LEU A 9 -0.37 16.58 3.01
C LEU A 9 0.96 16.76 3.75
N ALA A 10 2.09 16.48 3.12
CA ALA A 10 3.41 16.73 3.70
C ALA A 10 3.60 18.23 4.02
N GLU A 11 3.21 19.12 3.11
CA GLU A 11 3.27 20.56 3.32
C GLU A 11 2.33 21.00 4.47
N VAL A 12 1.12 20.45 4.56
CA VAL A 12 0.19 20.72 5.67
C VAL A 12 0.81 20.29 7.00
N ILE A 13 1.41 19.11 7.07
CA ILE A 13 2.12 18.64 8.27
C ILE A 13 3.22 19.62 8.66
N GLN A 14 4.06 20.03 7.72
CA GLN A 14 5.16 20.97 7.99
C GLN A 14 4.68 22.32 8.51
N ARG A 15 3.64 22.89 7.90
CA ARG A 15 3.06 24.17 8.32
C ARG A 15 2.43 24.12 9.70
N LEU A 16 1.71 23.05 10.01
CA LEU A 16 1.01 22.94 11.31
C LEU A 16 1.95 22.51 12.44
N SER A 17 2.93 21.65 12.15
CA SER A 17 3.84 21.13 13.17
C SER A 17 5.12 21.93 13.34
N HIS A 18 5.47 22.80 12.39
CA HIS A 18 6.76 23.48 12.27
C HIS A 18 7.96 22.52 12.25
N GLN A 19 7.75 21.30 11.70
CA GLN A 19 8.75 20.26 11.60
C GLN A 19 8.77 19.68 10.18
N ASP A 20 9.91 19.11 9.77
CA ASP A 20 9.96 18.29 8.56
C ASP A 20 8.96 17.13 8.69
N TYR A 21 8.18 16.86 7.63
CA TYR A 21 7.13 15.84 7.67
C TYR A 21 7.68 14.44 7.93
N ARG A 22 8.92 14.14 7.51
CA ARG A 22 9.59 12.86 7.75
C ARG A 22 9.93 12.68 9.22
N GLU A 23 10.44 13.73 9.85
CA GLU A 23 10.74 13.74 11.29
C GLU A 23 9.46 13.67 12.11
N PHE A 24 8.42 14.40 11.70
CA PHE A 24 7.11 14.33 12.34
C PHE A 24 6.56 12.91 12.33
N ILE A 25 6.53 12.24 11.17
CA ILE A 25 6.06 10.85 11.03
C ILE A 25 6.93 9.90 11.85
N ALA A 26 8.25 10.05 11.79
CA ALA A 26 9.18 9.22 12.56
C ALA A 26 8.89 9.30 14.07
N ARG A 27 8.75 10.52 14.61
CA ARG A 27 8.53 10.74 16.05
C ARG A 27 7.12 10.39 16.52
N ARG A 28 6.11 10.65 15.67
CA ARG A 28 4.70 10.51 16.07
C ARG A 28 4.14 9.12 15.81
N ILE A 29 4.74 8.36 14.91
CA ILE A 29 4.22 7.05 14.48
C ILE A 29 5.29 5.97 14.61
N ILE A 30 6.42 6.11 13.92
CA ILE A 30 7.40 5.02 13.78
C ILE A 30 8.05 4.66 15.12
N GLN A 31 8.56 5.66 15.85
CA GLN A 31 9.22 5.45 17.14
C GLN A 31 8.26 4.89 18.21
N PRO A 32 7.05 5.45 18.42
CA PRO A 32 6.11 4.87 19.37
C PRO A 32 5.72 3.43 19.07
N LEU A 33 5.70 3.04 17.80
CA LEU A 33 5.40 1.67 17.36
C LEU A 33 6.65 0.77 17.30
N GLN A 34 7.83 1.30 17.61
CA GLN A 34 9.10 0.56 17.55
C GLN A 34 9.39 -0.07 16.17
N LEU A 35 9.01 0.63 15.09
CA LEU A 35 9.19 0.18 13.71
C LEU A 35 10.50 0.74 13.12
N GLU A 36 11.64 0.45 13.76
CA GLU A 36 12.94 1.05 13.46
C GLU A 36 13.40 0.85 12.00
N GLY A 37 12.99 -0.23 11.36
CA GLY A 37 13.26 -0.50 9.94
C GLY A 37 12.31 0.21 8.97
N PHE A 38 11.35 0.99 9.48
CA PHE A 38 10.40 1.75 8.65
C PHE A 38 10.78 3.23 8.68
N ARG A 39 11.09 3.81 7.54
CA ARG A 39 11.46 5.23 7.42
C ARG A 39 10.96 5.82 6.12
N LEU A 40 10.62 7.09 6.16
CA LEU A 40 10.24 7.84 4.96
C LEU A 40 11.50 8.57 4.46
N GLY A 41 12.07 8.04 3.39
CA GLY A 41 13.36 8.41 2.88
C GLY A 41 14.53 7.77 3.64
N ALA A 42 15.70 7.75 3.00
CA ALA A 42 16.94 7.24 3.56
C ALA A 42 18.10 8.21 3.27
N PRO A 43 18.73 8.81 4.29
CA PRO A 43 19.91 9.63 4.11
C PRO A 43 21.01 8.88 3.33
N LEU A 44 21.79 9.58 2.52
CA LEU A 44 22.82 8.98 1.65
C LEU A 44 23.75 8.00 2.40
N ALA A 45 24.17 8.36 3.61
CA ALA A 45 25.03 7.53 4.45
C ALA A 45 24.35 6.26 4.99
N GLN A 46 23.02 6.13 4.87
CA GLN A 46 22.22 5.04 5.42
C GLN A 46 21.55 4.19 4.35
N GLN A 47 21.99 4.27 3.12
CA GLN A 47 21.40 3.54 2.00
C GLN A 47 22.03 2.17 1.76
N GLY A 48 23.06 1.82 2.50
CA GLY A 48 23.64 0.47 2.44
C GLY A 48 22.60 -0.59 2.81
N GLY A 49 22.47 -1.63 1.99
CA GLY A 49 21.51 -2.71 2.20
C GLY A 49 20.09 -2.45 1.69
N ILE A 50 19.81 -1.29 1.08
CA ILE A 50 18.54 -1.06 0.39
C ILE A 50 18.60 -1.76 -0.97
N ASN A 51 17.62 -2.62 -1.23
CA ASN A 51 17.53 -3.33 -2.49
C ASN A 51 17.31 -2.37 -3.68
N THR A 52 17.85 -2.77 -4.82
CA THR A 52 17.62 -2.05 -6.08
C THR A 52 16.35 -2.57 -6.74
N VAL A 53 15.45 -1.67 -7.08
CA VAL A 53 14.25 -1.98 -7.87
C VAL A 53 14.67 -2.35 -9.29
N ARG A 54 14.19 -3.49 -9.80
CA ARG A 54 14.52 -4.01 -11.13
C ARG A 54 13.29 -4.58 -11.81
N THR A 55 13.23 -4.46 -13.12
CA THR A 55 12.20 -5.13 -13.93
C THR A 55 12.58 -6.59 -14.15
N VAL A 56 11.62 -7.48 -14.04
CA VAL A 56 11.77 -8.93 -14.29
C VAL A 56 10.64 -9.44 -15.18
N GLY A 57 10.88 -10.59 -15.83
CA GLY A 57 9.89 -11.21 -16.71
C GLY A 57 9.71 -10.48 -18.03
N SER A 58 8.69 -10.88 -18.77
CA SER A 58 8.32 -10.31 -20.07
C SER A 58 6.96 -9.61 -19.95
N PRO A 59 6.73 -8.52 -20.69
CA PRO A 59 5.43 -7.86 -20.77
C PRO A 59 4.31 -8.81 -21.15
N ALA A 60 3.08 -8.52 -20.72
CA ALA A 60 1.89 -9.20 -21.20
C ALA A 60 1.66 -8.90 -22.69
N SER A 61 1.08 -9.84 -23.42
CA SER A 61 0.62 -9.60 -24.78
C SER A 61 -0.57 -8.64 -24.79
N GLY A 62 -0.81 -7.98 -25.94
CA GLY A 62 -1.99 -7.14 -26.10
C GLY A 62 -3.31 -7.90 -25.90
N GLU A 63 -3.34 -9.19 -26.25
CA GLU A 63 -4.49 -10.07 -26.04
C GLU A 63 -4.72 -10.34 -24.54
N GLU A 64 -3.68 -10.66 -23.77
CA GLU A 64 -3.76 -10.84 -22.32
C GLU A 64 -4.24 -9.56 -21.61
N LEU A 65 -3.70 -8.40 -22.01
CA LEU A 65 -4.11 -7.10 -21.47
C LEU A 65 -5.58 -6.80 -21.77
N ALA A 66 -6.00 -7.01 -23.02
CA ALA A 66 -7.39 -6.79 -23.43
C ALA A 66 -8.37 -7.72 -22.68
N ALA A 67 -8.00 -8.98 -22.48
CA ALA A 67 -8.81 -9.95 -21.73
C ALA A 67 -8.93 -9.61 -20.25
N CYS A 68 -7.87 -9.07 -19.63
CA CYS A 68 -7.83 -8.76 -18.20
C CYS A 68 -8.42 -7.39 -17.87
N PHE A 69 -8.10 -6.36 -18.65
CA PHE A 69 -8.38 -4.94 -18.32
C PHE A 69 -9.26 -4.22 -19.35
N GLY A 70 -9.59 -4.87 -20.47
CA GLY A 70 -10.21 -4.19 -21.62
C GLY A 70 -9.17 -3.36 -22.42
N THR A 71 -9.65 -2.56 -23.38
CA THR A 71 -8.79 -1.94 -24.42
C THR A 71 -7.92 -0.75 -23.96
N GLN A 72 -8.02 -0.29 -22.72
CA GLN A 72 -7.37 0.95 -22.26
C GLN A 72 -6.11 0.80 -21.39
N ALA A 73 -5.64 -0.41 -21.11
CA ALA A 73 -4.64 -0.67 -20.07
C ALA A 73 -3.17 -0.35 -20.44
N GLY A 74 -2.80 -0.32 -21.71
CA GLY A 74 -1.38 -0.34 -22.12
C GLY A 74 -0.56 0.93 -21.87
N ALA A 75 -1.18 2.09 -21.68
CA ALA A 75 -0.47 3.36 -21.58
C ALA A 75 -0.04 3.74 -20.14
N LEU A 76 -0.71 3.20 -19.13
CA LEU A 76 -0.43 3.51 -17.71
C LEU A 76 0.76 2.72 -17.16
N GLU A 77 0.99 1.53 -17.67
CA GLU A 77 1.97 0.57 -17.16
C GLU A 77 3.43 1.01 -17.34
N THR A 78 3.76 1.55 -18.50
CA THR A 78 5.13 2.00 -18.81
C THR A 78 5.56 3.21 -18.01
N ALA A 79 4.65 4.13 -17.72
CA ALA A 79 4.94 5.32 -16.92
C ALA A 79 5.16 4.95 -15.45
N GLU A 80 4.41 4.02 -14.91
CA GLU A 80 4.53 3.57 -13.53
C GLU A 80 5.87 2.87 -13.27
N HIS A 81 6.29 1.95 -14.14
CA HIS A 81 7.59 1.28 -14.02
C HIS A 81 8.75 2.28 -14.10
N SER A 82 8.69 3.25 -15.01
CA SER A 82 9.72 4.28 -15.13
C SER A 82 9.85 5.13 -13.86
N MET A 83 8.72 5.49 -13.24
CA MET A 83 8.72 6.24 -11.97
C MET A 83 9.30 5.41 -10.81
N LEU A 84 9.02 4.11 -10.76
CA LEU A 84 9.54 3.24 -9.70
C LEU A 84 11.06 3.07 -9.81
N HIS A 85 11.62 3.06 -11.03
CA HIS A 85 13.07 3.04 -11.23
C HIS A 85 13.78 4.30 -10.72
N LEU A 86 13.10 5.45 -10.66
CA LEU A 86 13.65 6.66 -10.04
C LEU A 86 13.97 6.44 -8.55
N MET A 87 13.32 5.50 -7.88
CA MET A 87 13.63 5.14 -6.49
C MET A 87 15.00 4.49 -6.33
N ASN A 88 15.69 4.13 -7.41
CA ASN A 88 17.08 3.66 -7.37
C ASN A 88 18.09 4.80 -7.25
N ASP A 89 17.71 6.03 -7.60
CA ASP A 89 18.57 7.20 -7.41
C ASP A 89 18.74 7.51 -5.91
N PRO A 90 19.98 7.56 -5.40
CA PRO A 90 20.23 7.84 -3.98
C PRO A 90 19.67 9.19 -3.51
N GLN A 91 19.62 10.20 -4.37
CA GLN A 91 19.06 11.51 -4.04
C GLN A 91 17.54 11.43 -3.90
N VAL A 92 16.87 10.71 -4.81
CA VAL A 92 15.42 10.48 -4.75
C VAL A 92 15.04 9.69 -3.50
N ARG A 93 15.82 8.66 -3.15
CA ARG A 93 15.64 7.93 -1.88
C ARG A 93 15.79 8.83 -0.67
N ALA A 94 16.75 9.75 -0.69
CA ALA A 94 16.98 10.66 0.42
C ALA A 94 15.84 11.67 0.62
N LEU A 95 15.10 12.02 -0.46
CA LEU A 95 13.96 12.92 -0.37
C LEU A 95 12.81 12.38 0.49
N GLY A 96 12.61 11.05 0.51
CA GLY A 96 11.47 10.45 1.18
C GLY A 96 10.15 10.88 0.56
N VAL A 97 10.00 10.66 -0.74
CA VAL A 97 8.82 11.06 -1.53
C VAL A 97 7.54 10.62 -0.81
N PRO A 98 6.64 11.54 -0.42
CA PRO A 98 5.39 11.19 0.24
C PRO A 98 4.54 10.27 -0.64
N GLY A 99 3.97 9.22 -0.06
CA GLY A 99 3.13 8.25 -0.77
C GLY A 99 3.88 7.18 -1.58
N GLY A 100 5.24 7.22 -1.62
CA GLY A 100 6.00 6.23 -2.39
C GLY A 100 7.43 6.01 -1.93
N GLY A 101 8.02 6.92 -1.16
CA GLY A 101 9.43 6.91 -0.78
C GLY A 101 9.75 6.24 0.56
N ALA A 102 8.89 5.39 1.07
CA ALA A 102 9.19 4.63 2.27
C ALA A 102 10.22 3.51 1.99
N VAL A 103 11.17 3.36 2.90
CA VAL A 103 12.10 2.23 2.96
C VAL A 103 11.73 1.41 4.19
N THR A 104 11.41 0.12 3.97
CA THR A 104 10.87 -0.72 5.03
C THR A 104 10.99 -2.20 4.70
N THR A 105 10.55 -3.06 5.60
CA THR A 105 10.35 -4.50 5.37
C THR A 105 8.86 -4.85 5.41
N ALA A 106 8.48 -5.97 4.80
CA ALA A 106 7.10 -6.47 4.87
C ALA A 106 6.62 -6.68 6.32
N ALA A 107 7.51 -7.14 7.20
CA ALA A 107 7.21 -7.32 8.61
C ALA A 107 6.82 -6.00 9.30
N HIS A 108 7.58 -4.93 9.09
CA HIS A 108 7.27 -3.63 9.69
C HIS A 108 5.96 -3.02 9.15
N VAL A 109 5.66 -3.22 7.86
CA VAL A 109 4.37 -2.78 7.31
C VAL A 109 3.22 -3.60 7.90
N ALA A 110 3.36 -4.93 8.02
CA ALA A 110 2.35 -5.76 8.66
C ALA A 110 2.12 -5.36 10.13
N LEU A 111 3.17 -5.07 10.89
CA LEU A 111 3.08 -4.55 12.27
C LEU A 111 2.41 -3.17 12.33
N PHE A 112 2.67 -2.30 11.36
CA PHE A 112 1.95 -1.03 11.27
C PHE A 112 0.43 -1.25 11.08
N TYR A 113 0.03 -2.21 10.26
CA TYR A 113 -1.38 -2.58 10.10
C TYR A 113 -1.97 -3.23 11.36
N GLN A 114 -1.19 -4.01 12.13
CA GLN A 114 -1.60 -4.46 13.47
C GLN A 114 -1.82 -3.28 14.42
N ALA A 115 -0.98 -2.27 14.34
CA ALA A 115 -1.18 -1.06 15.15
C ALA A 115 -2.47 -0.31 14.77
N LEU A 116 -2.87 -0.30 13.49
CA LEU A 116 -4.17 0.25 13.09
C LEU A 116 -5.36 -0.58 13.61
N LEU A 117 -5.22 -1.91 13.79
CA LEU A 117 -6.25 -2.74 14.40
C LEU A 117 -6.41 -2.48 15.91
N HIS A 118 -5.30 -2.29 16.61
CA HIS A 118 -5.27 -2.32 18.08
C HIS A 118 -5.07 -0.97 18.74
N ASN A 119 -4.67 0.06 18.01
CA ASN A 119 -4.38 1.41 18.52
C ASN A 119 -3.54 1.42 19.80
N PRO A 120 -2.34 0.84 19.81
CA PRO A 120 -1.53 0.70 21.02
C PRO A 120 -1.23 2.09 21.61
N GLY A 121 -1.39 2.21 22.93
CA GLY A 121 -1.18 3.47 23.63
C GLY A 121 -2.11 4.62 23.23
N ASN A 122 -3.22 4.36 22.54
CA ASN A 122 -4.08 5.36 21.93
C ASN A 122 -3.30 6.33 21.02
N LEU A 123 -2.43 5.79 20.20
CA LEU A 123 -1.54 6.57 19.32
C LEU A 123 -2.34 7.48 18.37
N TRP A 124 -3.47 7.01 17.90
CA TRP A 124 -4.43 7.79 17.09
C TRP A 124 -5.69 8.09 17.90
N ASP A 125 -6.32 9.21 17.62
CA ASP A 125 -7.67 9.47 18.08
C ASP A 125 -8.60 8.33 17.66
N PRO A 126 -9.33 7.68 18.59
CA PRO A 126 -10.14 6.52 18.29
C PRO A 126 -11.27 6.80 17.27
N GLY A 127 -11.80 8.02 17.25
CA GLY A 127 -12.83 8.43 16.30
C GLY A 127 -12.28 8.55 14.88
N ILE A 128 -11.11 9.19 14.74
CA ILE A 128 -10.41 9.34 13.45
C ILE A 128 -9.96 7.96 12.93
N LEU A 129 -9.39 7.13 13.80
CA LEU A 129 -8.96 5.78 13.40
C LEU A 129 -10.13 4.93 12.93
N ARG A 130 -11.24 4.94 13.64
CA ARG A 130 -12.47 4.24 13.25
C ARG A 130 -12.96 4.75 11.90
N ASP A 131 -13.01 6.05 11.71
CA ASP A 131 -13.41 6.66 10.43
C ASP A 131 -12.48 6.20 9.29
N ALA A 132 -11.17 6.20 9.51
CA ALA A 132 -10.19 5.75 8.53
C ALA A 132 -10.33 4.27 8.15
N THR A 133 -10.71 3.40 9.09
CA THR A 133 -10.74 1.95 8.88
C THR A 133 -12.11 1.40 8.53
N THR A 134 -13.19 2.19 8.64
CA THR A 134 -14.56 1.70 8.40
C THR A 134 -15.39 2.52 7.42
N ASN A 135 -15.14 3.82 7.29
CA ASN A 135 -16.01 4.69 6.51
C ASN A 135 -15.49 4.90 5.09
N ILE A 136 -16.25 4.47 4.10
CA ILE A 136 -15.99 4.77 2.70
C ILE A 136 -16.36 6.24 2.44
N ARG A 137 -15.35 7.08 2.17
CA ARG A 137 -15.48 8.50 1.90
C ARG A 137 -15.64 8.81 0.42
N ALA A 138 -15.10 7.95 -0.44
CA ALA A 138 -15.20 8.08 -1.88
C ALA A 138 -15.42 6.71 -2.52
N ALA A 139 -16.61 6.51 -3.07
CA ALA A 139 -17.01 5.32 -3.82
C ALA A 139 -17.16 5.60 -5.32
N HIS A 140 -16.58 6.69 -5.82
CA HIS A 140 -16.58 6.97 -7.27
C HIS A 140 -15.89 5.82 -8.01
N PRO A 141 -16.31 5.55 -9.26
CA PRO A 141 -15.65 4.55 -10.08
C PRO A 141 -14.14 4.84 -10.19
N ASP A 142 -13.34 3.80 -9.97
CA ASP A 142 -11.90 3.88 -10.22
C ASP A 142 -11.66 4.15 -11.71
N PRO A 143 -10.83 5.13 -12.08
CA PRO A 143 -10.62 5.50 -13.48
C PRO A 143 -10.05 4.38 -14.35
N VAL A 144 -9.34 3.43 -13.76
CA VAL A 144 -8.72 2.31 -14.48
C VAL A 144 -9.65 1.10 -14.55
N GLY A 145 -10.26 0.75 -13.43
CA GLY A 145 -11.04 -0.50 -13.31
C GLY A 145 -12.55 -0.34 -13.42
N SER A 146 -13.07 0.89 -13.44
CA SER A 146 -14.52 1.19 -13.48
C SER A 146 -15.36 0.54 -12.38
N TYR A 147 -14.72 0.17 -11.24
CA TYR A 147 -15.37 -0.36 -10.03
C TYR A 147 -15.34 0.70 -8.91
N PRO A 148 -16.22 0.61 -7.90
CA PRO A 148 -16.20 1.54 -6.77
C PRO A 148 -14.84 1.52 -6.05
N ALA A 149 -14.21 2.68 -5.90
CA ALA A 149 -12.85 2.78 -5.34
C ALA A 149 -12.78 2.50 -3.84
N ASN A 150 -13.88 2.66 -3.10
CA ASN A 150 -14.02 2.40 -1.67
C ASN A 150 -12.91 3.02 -0.80
N ARG A 151 -12.56 4.28 -1.07
CA ARG A 151 -11.49 4.97 -0.36
C ARG A 151 -12.00 5.61 0.94
N SER A 152 -11.21 5.43 1.99
CA SER A 152 -11.37 6.10 3.28
C SER A 152 -10.30 7.19 3.49
N LEU A 153 -9.92 7.49 4.73
CA LEU A 153 -8.82 8.40 5.05
C LEU A 153 -7.46 7.70 4.85
N GLY A 154 -6.99 7.67 3.59
CA GLY A 154 -5.70 7.08 3.22
C GLY A 154 -5.70 5.57 3.03
N LEU A 155 -6.83 4.88 3.18
CA LEU A 155 -6.97 3.44 3.00
C LEU A 155 -8.04 3.11 1.96
N ILE A 156 -8.12 1.85 1.58
CA ILE A 156 -9.17 1.25 0.78
C ILE A 156 -9.89 0.25 1.69
N ILE A 157 -11.23 0.26 1.68
CA ILE A 157 -12.06 -0.75 2.35
C ILE A 157 -12.44 -1.82 1.32
N GLN A 158 -12.30 -3.08 1.69
CA GLN A 158 -12.57 -4.20 0.77
C GLN A 158 -13.99 -4.18 0.23
N GLY A 159 -14.99 -4.09 1.10
CA GLY A 159 -16.41 -4.15 0.71
C GLY A 159 -16.86 -5.57 0.36
N ASP A 160 -18.16 -5.69 0.14
CA ASP A 160 -18.87 -6.94 -0.20
C ASP A 160 -19.50 -6.92 -1.60
N ASP A 161 -19.07 -5.98 -2.44
CA ASP A 161 -19.61 -5.72 -3.78
C ASP A 161 -18.99 -6.61 -4.89
N GLY A 162 -18.19 -7.61 -4.50
CA GLY A 162 -17.50 -8.52 -5.42
C GLY A 162 -16.20 -7.97 -6.04
N PHE A 163 -15.82 -6.74 -5.75
CA PHE A 163 -14.61 -6.11 -6.30
C PHE A 163 -13.40 -6.11 -5.35
N GLY A 164 -13.46 -6.81 -4.20
CA GLY A 164 -12.35 -6.85 -3.24
C GLY A 164 -11.00 -7.24 -3.85
N GLY A 165 -10.97 -8.27 -4.70
CA GLY A 165 -9.78 -8.66 -5.44
C GLY A 165 -9.25 -7.58 -6.40
N ARG A 166 -10.13 -6.78 -7.01
CA ARG A 166 -9.73 -5.64 -7.86
C ARG A 166 -9.10 -4.52 -7.05
N ARG A 167 -9.43 -4.41 -5.76
CA ARG A 167 -8.82 -3.47 -4.82
C ARG A 167 -7.50 -3.97 -4.22
N GLY A 168 -6.97 -5.12 -4.72
CA GLY A 168 -5.70 -5.71 -4.30
C GLY A 168 -5.77 -6.50 -2.99
N MET A 169 -6.94 -6.63 -2.39
CA MET A 169 -7.17 -7.46 -1.20
C MET A 169 -7.80 -8.79 -1.60
N GLY A 170 -7.74 -9.80 -0.72
CA GLY A 170 -8.41 -11.08 -0.94
C GLY A 170 -9.94 -10.88 -0.97
N SER A 171 -10.64 -11.85 -1.51
CA SER A 171 -12.11 -11.80 -1.61
C SER A 171 -12.80 -13.04 -1.05
N ARG A 172 -12.05 -14.12 -0.81
CA ARG A 172 -12.60 -15.40 -0.38
C ARG A 172 -12.41 -15.67 1.11
N HIS A 173 -11.28 -15.26 1.66
CA HIS A 173 -10.84 -15.59 3.01
C HIS A 173 -10.52 -14.35 3.86
N THR A 174 -10.87 -13.17 3.38
CA THR A 174 -10.77 -11.89 4.09
C THR A 174 -12.16 -11.26 4.23
N ALA A 175 -12.40 -10.58 5.33
CA ALA A 175 -13.71 -9.97 5.60
C ALA A 175 -13.94 -8.72 4.73
N ALA A 176 -15.21 -8.41 4.46
CA ALA A 176 -15.60 -7.17 3.77
C ALA A 176 -15.12 -5.90 4.50
N ALA A 177 -14.92 -5.99 5.81
CA ALA A 177 -14.39 -4.92 6.65
C ALA A 177 -12.85 -4.78 6.58
N SER A 178 -12.16 -5.66 5.86
CA SER A 178 -10.70 -5.54 5.67
C SER A 178 -10.34 -4.21 5.03
N PHE A 179 -9.26 -3.62 5.50
CA PHE A 179 -8.78 -2.33 5.01
C PHE A 179 -7.29 -2.38 4.70
N GLY A 180 -6.87 -1.65 3.71
CA GLY A 180 -5.48 -1.66 3.29
C GLY A 180 -5.22 -0.80 2.07
N HIS A 181 -4.15 -1.10 1.36
CA HIS A 181 -3.84 -0.47 0.08
C HIS A 181 -2.93 -1.38 -0.75
N HIS A 182 -3.14 -1.36 -2.06
CA HIS A 182 -2.16 -1.89 -3.00
C HIS A 182 -1.17 -0.79 -3.41
N GLY A 183 0.05 -1.17 -3.73
CA GLY A 183 1.09 -0.27 -4.20
C GLY A 183 1.52 -0.58 -5.63
N ALA A 184 2.18 0.39 -6.25
CA ALA A 184 2.77 0.25 -7.56
C ALA A 184 3.71 -0.97 -7.63
N GLY A 185 3.74 -1.66 -8.76
CA GLY A 185 4.57 -2.86 -8.96
C GLY A 185 4.08 -4.11 -8.20
N GLY A 186 2.83 -4.09 -7.70
CA GLY A 186 2.19 -5.25 -7.06
C GLY A 186 2.50 -5.41 -5.58
N GLN A 187 2.89 -4.35 -4.91
CA GLN A 187 2.93 -4.30 -3.45
C GLN A 187 1.50 -4.39 -2.89
N VAL A 188 1.31 -5.01 -1.74
CA VAL A 188 0.01 -5.04 -1.07
C VAL A 188 0.19 -5.14 0.44
N ALA A 189 -0.64 -4.40 1.17
CA ALA A 189 -0.72 -4.52 2.63
C ALA A 189 -2.15 -4.24 3.09
N TRP A 190 -2.61 -5.03 4.07
CA TRP A 190 -3.94 -4.90 4.62
C TRP A 190 -4.04 -5.49 6.03
N ALA A 191 -5.14 -5.17 6.71
CA ALA A 191 -5.55 -5.82 7.95
C ALA A 191 -7.02 -6.23 7.86
N ASP A 192 -7.36 -7.33 8.50
CA ASP A 192 -8.71 -7.84 8.64
C ASP A 192 -9.14 -7.77 10.11
N PRO A 193 -10.09 -6.88 10.45
CA PRO A 193 -10.55 -6.72 11.82
C PRO A 193 -11.38 -7.91 12.34
N VAL A 194 -11.86 -8.79 11.47
CA VAL A 194 -12.66 -9.96 11.85
C VAL A 194 -11.77 -11.13 12.27
N SER A 195 -10.72 -11.40 11.50
CA SER A 195 -9.75 -12.46 11.81
C SER A 195 -8.59 -11.98 12.71
N GLY A 196 -8.34 -10.67 12.78
CA GLY A 196 -7.20 -10.11 13.51
C GLY A 196 -5.87 -10.20 12.75
N ILE A 197 -5.88 -10.70 11.52
CA ILE A 197 -4.67 -10.84 10.70
C ILE A 197 -4.31 -9.52 10.02
N SER A 198 -3.02 -9.23 9.94
CA SER A 198 -2.45 -8.28 8.99
C SER A 198 -1.49 -8.99 8.04
N PHE A 199 -1.43 -8.51 6.83
CA PHE A 199 -0.59 -9.07 5.77
C PHE A 199 0.13 -7.97 5.00
N CYS A 200 1.36 -8.27 4.60
CA CYS A 200 2.10 -7.42 3.67
C CYS A 200 2.96 -8.26 2.73
N PHE A 201 2.92 -7.91 1.46
CA PHE A 201 3.82 -8.41 0.44
C PHE A 201 4.56 -7.23 -0.20
N LEU A 202 5.89 -7.24 -0.11
CA LEU A 202 6.77 -6.29 -0.78
C LEU A 202 7.73 -7.03 -1.70
N THR A 203 8.07 -6.40 -2.82
CA THR A 203 9.06 -6.91 -3.78
C THR A 203 9.90 -5.77 -4.33
N ASP A 204 11.18 -6.02 -4.58
CA ASP A 204 12.08 -5.17 -5.34
C ASP A 204 12.05 -5.49 -6.85
N SER A 205 11.34 -6.54 -7.23
CA SER A 205 11.29 -7.06 -8.58
C SER A 205 9.94 -6.72 -9.22
N LEU A 206 9.94 -5.73 -10.09
CA LEU A 206 8.75 -5.30 -10.84
C LEU A 206 8.52 -6.26 -12.00
N ASP A 207 7.47 -7.06 -11.91
CA ASP A 207 7.08 -7.95 -13.00
C ASP A 207 6.56 -7.11 -14.18
N ALA A 208 7.18 -7.30 -15.35
CA ALA A 208 6.77 -6.62 -16.57
C ALA A 208 5.40 -7.07 -17.09
N ASN A 209 4.81 -8.14 -16.56
CA ASN A 209 3.49 -8.60 -16.92
C ASN A 209 2.42 -8.10 -15.95
N ALA A 210 1.69 -7.05 -16.35
CA ALA A 210 0.63 -6.43 -15.56
C ALA A 210 -0.50 -7.39 -15.19
N VAL A 211 -0.79 -8.37 -16.04
CA VAL A 211 -1.82 -9.38 -15.74
C VAL A 211 -1.40 -10.24 -14.56
N ARG A 212 -0.14 -10.70 -14.54
CA ARG A 212 0.40 -11.43 -13.38
C ARG A 212 0.41 -10.57 -12.11
N VAL A 213 0.80 -9.30 -12.24
CA VAL A 213 0.79 -8.34 -11.11
C VAL A 213 -0.61 -8.20 -10.55
N ALA A 214 -1.62 -7.97 -11.40
CA ALA A 214 -3.01 -7.81 -10.99
C ALA A 214 -3.60 -9.06 -10.31
N GLN A 215 -3.17 -10.25 -10.71
CA GLN A 215 -3.64 -11.52 -10.15
C GLN A 215 -2.90 -11.90 -8.86
N ARG A 216 -1.61 -11.58 -8.76
CA ARG A 216 -0.74 -11.98 -7.64
C ARG A 216 -1.21 -11.44 -6.30
N GLY A 217 -1.52 -10.14 -6.22
CA GLY A 217 -1.95 -9.50 -4.98
C GLY A 217 -3.17 -10.18 -4.35
N PRO A 218 -4.29 -10.32 -5.06
CA PRO A 218 -5.48 -11.03 -4.58
C PRO A 218 -5.22 -12.48 -4.19
N LEU A 219 -4.45 -13.23 -4.99
CA LEU A 219 -4.12 -14.63 -4.70
C LEU A 219 -3.32 -14.78 -3.40
N LEU A 220 -2.28 -13.94 -3.22
CA LEU A 220 -1.49 -13.95 -1.99
C LEU A 220 -2.33 -13.51 -0.79
N SER A 221 -3.23 -12.56 -0.96
CA SER A 221 -4.14 -12.11 0.08
C SER A 221 -5.14 -13.20 0.49
N ASP A 222 -5.69 -13.93 -0.47
CA ASP A 222 -6.57 -15.08 -0.18
C ASP A 222 -5.83 -16.19 0.57
N LEU A 223 -4.58 -16.50 0.17
CA LEU A 223 -3.75 -17.48 0.88
C LEU A 223 -3.40 -17.03 2.31
N ALA A 224 -3.09 -15.74 2.49
CA ALA A 224 -2.85 -15.19 3.83
C ALA A 224 -4.10 -15.26 4.72
N GLY A 225 -5.29 -15.01 4.15
CA GLY A 225 -6.56 -15.13 4.85
C GLY A 225 -6.85 -16.56 5.34
N LEU A 226 -6.39 -17.57 4.63
CA LEU A 226 -6.50 -18.98 5.08
C LEU A 226 -5.78 -19.23 6.40
N CYS A 227 -4.67 -18.54 6.66
CA CYS A 227 -3.92 -18.70 7.91
C CYS A 227 -4.76 -18.37 9.16
N ALA A 228 -5.83 -17.57 9.02
CA ALA A 228 -6.75 -17.26 10.12
C ALA A 228 -7.71 -18.42 10.43
N LEU A 229 -8.00 -19.28 9.48
CA LEU A 229 -8.95 -20.37 9.65
C LEU A 229 -8.36 -21.51 10.51
N ASP A 230 -7.05 -21.70 10.42
CA ASP A 230 -6.34 -22.75 11.15
C ASP A 230 -6.01 -22.35 12.59
N CYS A 231 -6.21 -21.08 12.96
CA CYS A 231 -5.92 -20.54 14.30
C CYS A 231 -7.16 -20.41 15.19
N LYS A 232 -8.32 -20.90 14.78
CA LYS A 232 -9.49 -20.94 15.67
C LYS A 232 -9.33 -22.10 16.64
N PRO A 233 -9.37 -21.85 17.97
CA PRO A 233 -9.27 -22.89 19.00
C PRO A 233 -10.42 -23.88 18.93
#